data_b9c3b7270e0d694f31bad2df1277de29
#
_entry.id   b9c3b7270e0d694f31bad2df1277de29
#
_cell.length_a   1.000
_cell.length_b   1.000
_cell.length_c   1.000
_cell.angle_alpha   90.00
_cell.angle_beta   90.00
_cell.angle_gamma   90.00
#
_symmetry.space_group_name_H-M   'P 1'
#
loop_
_entity.id
_entity.type
_entity.pdbx_description
1 polymer ?
#
loop_
_entity_poly.entity_id
_entity_poly.type
_entity_poly.pdbx_seq_one_letter_code
_entity_poly.pdbx_strand_id
1 'polypeptide(L)'
;MIDPTEALTVIDVNTGKYSGKKLRRETLKTINLEAAKEAARQIRLRNLSGIILIDFINMENKKDQKELLAFLESRLFADPVKTRLIDMTKLELVEITRKKVHKTLKEQIAALESEKESLSQKD
;
A
#
# COMPACT_ATOMS: atom_id res chain seq x y z
N MET A 1 31.45 4.66 -5.55
CA MET A 1 30.46 4.89 -4.51
C MET A 1 29.25 4.03 -4.76
N ILE A 2 28.83 3.35 -3.75
CA ILE A 2 27.61 2.57 -3.89
C ILE A 2 26.46 3.51 -3.71
N ASP A 3 25.73 3.67 -4.78
CA ASP A 3 24.50 4.42 -4.75
C ASP A 3 23.54 3.68 -3.80
N PRO A 4 22.95 4.38 -2.82
CA PRO A 4 21.95 3.70 -2.02
C PRO A 4 20.87 3.24 -2.94
N THR A 5 20.81 1.95 -3.19
CA THR A 5 19.73 1.36 -3.93
C THR A 5 18.44 1.76 -3.24
N GLU A 6 17.49 2.20 -4.03
CA GLU A 6 16.19 2.50 -3.48
C GLU A 6 15.65 1.26 -2.77
N ALA A 7 15.07 1.47 -1.63
CA ALA A 7 14.47 0.36 -0.90
C ALA A 7 13.37 -0.26 -1.77
N LEU A 8 13.26 -1.55 -1.69
CA LEU A 8 12.18 -2.29 -2.36
C LEU A 8 11.39 -3.02 -1.28
N THR A 9 10.10 -2.74 -1.22
CA THR A 9 9.19 -3.37 -0.28
C THR A 9 8.11 -4.09 -1.05
N VAL A 10 7.83 -5.32 -0.67
CA VAL A 10 6.73 -6.09 -1.27
C VAL A 10 5.67 -6.32 -0.21
N ILE A 11 4.44 -5.95 -0.53
CA ILE A 11 3.28 -6.19 0.33
C ILE A 11 2.44 -7.28 -0.35
N ASP A 12 2.34 -8.42 0.29
CA ASP A 12 1.62 -9.57 -0.27
C ASP A 12 0.25 -9.69 0.38
N VAL A 13 -0.78 -9.35 -0.38
CA VAL A 13 -2.17 -9.52 0.01
C VAL A 13 -2.63 -10.93 -0.36
N ASN A 14 -2.10 -11.45 -1.46
CA ASN A 14 -2.46 -12.76 -1.98
C ASN A 14 -1.69 -13.86 -1.25
N THR A 15 -1.95 -13.99 0.05
CA THR A 15 -1.31 -15.01 0.88
C THR A 15 -1.94 -16.38 0.61
N GLY A 16 -1.32 -17.42 1.11
CA GLY A 16 -1.85 -18.79 1.01
C GLY A 16 -3.27 -18.95 1.55
N LYS A 17 -3.73 -18.02 2.38
CA LYS A 17 -5.08 -18.05 2.93
C LYS A 17 -6.16 -18.09 1.85
N TYR A 18 -5.94 -17.39 0.75
CA TYR A 18 -6.91 -17.32 -0.34
C TYR A 18 -6.50 -18.16 -1.55
N SER A 19 -5.36 -18.77 -1.49
CA SER A 19 -4.83 -19.58 -2.59
C SER A 19 -5.71 -20.79 -2.83
N GLY A 20 -6.08 -21.02 -4.09
CA GLY A 20 -6.89 -22.17 -4.49
C GLY A 20 -8.37 -22.04 -4.17
N LYS A 21 -8.80 -20.97 -3.54
CA LYS A 21 -10.21 -20.72 -3.25
C LYS A 21 -10.86 -19.96 -4.38
N LYS A 22 -12.06 -20.40 -4.74
CA LYS A 22 -12.86 -19.71 -5.74
C LYS A 22 -13.74 -18.71 -5.00
N LEU A 23 -13.37 -17.44 -5.05
CA LEU A 23 -14.10 -16.39 -4.37
C LEU A 23 -15.02 -15.67 -5.33
N ARG A 24 -16.14 -15.16 -4.82
CA ARG A 24 -17.04 -14.33 -5.60
C ARG A 24 -16.36 -13.02 -5.97
N ARG A 25 -16.76 -12.46 -7.10
CA ARG A 25 -16.24 -11.19 -7.60
C ARG A 25 -16.33 -10.09 -6.53
N GLU A 26 -17.48 -9.96 -5.87
CA GLU A 26 -17.68 -8.93 -4.85
C GLU A 26 -16.78 -9.13 -3.64
N THR A 27 -16.57 -10.39 -3.27
CA THR A 27 -15.69 -10.73 -2.16
C THR A 27 -14.24 -10.37 -2.48
N LEU A 28 -13.77 -10.72 -3.67
CA LEU A 28 -12.43 -10.37 -4.13
C LEU A 28 -12.21 -8.87 -4.11
N LYS A 29 -13.18 -8.14 -4.65
CA LYS A 29 -13.11 -6.68 -4.68
C LYS A 29 -13.04 -6.09 -3.29
N THR A 30 -13.90 -6.56 -2.38
CA THR A 30 -13.93 -6.09 -1.00
C THR A 30 -12.60 -6.34 -0.30
N ILE A 31 -12.06 -7.55 -0.43
CA ILE A 31 -10.78 -7.90 0.20
C ILE A 31 -9.68 -6.98 -0.31
N ASN A 32 -9.61 -6.79 -1.62
CA ASN A 32 -8.57 -5.95 -2.22
C ASN A 32 -8.71 -4.47 -1.83
N LEU A 33 -9.94 -3.96 -1.74
CA LEU A 33 -10.16 -2.57 -1.32
C LEU A 33 -9.73 -2.37 0.14
N GLU A 34 -10.08 -3.30 1.01
CA GLU A 34 -9.66 -3.25 2.40
C GLU A 34 -8.14 -3.34 2.51
N ALA A 35 -7.54 -4.21 1.72
CA ALA A 35 -6.09 -4.36 1.69
C ALA A 35 -5.40 -3.09 1.17
N ALA A 36 -5.98 -2.43 0.17
CA ALA A 36 -5.44 -1.18 -0.36
C ALA A 36 -5.44 -0.09 0.71
N LYS A 37 -6.52 0.01 1.46
CA LYS A 37 -6.64 0.96 2.55
C LYS A 37 -5.57 0.71 3.61
N GLU A 38 -5.41 -0.55 4.02
CA GLU A 38 -4.43 -0.92 5.03
C GLU A 38 -3.00 -0.75 4.51
N ALA A 39 -2.75 -1.09 3.23
CA ALA A 39 -1.43 -0.90 2.63
C ALA A 39 -1.03 0.57 2.64
N ALA A 40 -1.92 1.46 2.23
CA ALA A 40 -1.65 2.88 2.23
C ALA A 40 -1.33 3.39 3.63
N ARG A 41 -2.06 2.90 4.63
CA ARG A 41 -1.83 3.23 6.02
C ARG A 41 -0.46 2.75 6.50
N GLN A 42 -0.11 1.50 6.19
CA GLN A 42 1.18 0.92 6.59
C GLN A 42 2.36 1.61 5.92
N ILE A 43 2.20 1.99 4.65
CA ILE A 43 3.24 2.73 3.92
C ILE A 43 3.58 4.03 4.66
N ARG A 44 2.56 4.76 5.09
CA ARG A 44 2.73 6.00 5.83
C ARG A 44 3.26 5.75 7.24
N LEU A 45 2.66 4.80 7.95
CA LEU A 45 3.02 4.50 9.33
C LEU A 45 4.47 4.07 9.46
N ARG A 46 4.94 3.24 8.54
CA ARG A 46 6.32 2.75 8.55
C ARG A 46 7.28 3.65 7.78
N ASN A 47 6.78 4.73 7.21
CA ASN A 47 7.57 5.66 6.40
C ASN A 47 8.37 4.92 5.33
N LEU A 48 7.72 4.02 4.60
CA LEU A 48 8.37 3.28 3.53
C LEU A 48 8.74 4.23 2.41
N SER A 49 9.88 4.00 1.77
CA SER A 49 10.34 4.84 0.67
C SER A 49 10.87 3.98 -0.46
N GLY A 50 11.03 4.60 -1.62
CA GLY A 50 11.50 3.91 -2.80
C GLY A 50 10.37 3.18 -3.49
N ILE A 51 10.64 1.99 -3.96
CA ILE A 51 9.69 1.19 -4.73
C ILE A 51 8.90 0.28 -3.80
N ILE A 52 7.58 0.32 -3.93
CA ILE A 52 6.67 -0.52 -3.15
C ILE A 52 5.82 -1.29 -4.15
N LEU A 53 5.82 -2.60 -4.04
CA LEU A 53 5.00 -3.46 -4.88
C LEU A 53 3.93 -4.11 -4.03
N ILE A 54 2.69 -4.07 -4.50
CA ILE A 54 1.58 -4.73 -3.80
C ILE A 54 1.05 -5.85 -4.68
N ASP A 55 1.02 -7.05 -4.11
CA ASP A 55 0.49 -8.24 -4.78
C ASP A 55 -0.94 -8.47 -4.28
N PHE A 56 -1.91 -7.87 -4.97
CA PHE A 56 -3.33 -8.08 -4.67
C PHE A 56 -3.80 -9.43 -5.17
N ILE A 57 -4.95 -9.86 -4.65
CA ILE A 57 -5.59 -11.06 -5.17
C ILE A 57 -6.04 -10.76 -6.60
N ASN A 58 -5.74 -11.65 -7.52
CA ASN A 58 -6.03 -11.42 -8.94
C ASN A 58 -7.53 -11.24 -9.19
N MET A 59 -7.87 -10.18 -9.90
CA MET A 59 -9.25 -9.91 -10.34
C MET A 59 -9.27 -9.86 -11.85
N GLU A 60 -10.10 -10.71 -12.45
CA GLU A 60 -10.21 -10.77 -13.92
C GLU A 60 -10.99 -9.59 -14.48
N ASN A 61 -11.89 -9.01 -13.70
CA ASN A 61 -12.75 -7.92 -14.17
C ASN A 61 -11.95 -6.63 -14.25
N LYS A 62 -11.83 -6.09 -15.47
CA LYS A 62 -11.05 -4.87 -15.71
C LYS A 62 -11.62 -3.65 -14.99
N LYS A 63 -12.93 -3.58 -14.86
CA LYS A 63 -13.58 -2.47 -14.15
C LYS A 63 -13.21 -2.49 -12.68
N ASP A 64 -13.21 -3.68 -12.08
CA ASP A 64 -12.84 -3.84 -10.68
C ASP A 64 -11.36 -3.49 -10.46
N GLN A 65 -10.49 -3.86 -11.40
CA GLN A 65 -9.08 -3.48 -11.34
C GLN A 65 -8.92 -1.97 -11.36
N LYS A 66 -9.63 -1.28 -12.25
CA LYS A 66 -9.58 0.18 -12.33
C LYS A 66 -10.10 0.84 -11.05
N GLU A 67 -11.16 0.31 -10.49
CA GLU A 67 -11.71 0.83 -9.23
C GLU A 67 -10.72 0.66 -8.09
N LEU A 68 -10.04 -0.49 -8.03
CA LEU A 68 -9.03 -0.75 -7.02
C LEU A 68 -7.88 0.25 -7.13
N LEU A 69 -7.36 0.44 -8.35
CA LEU A 69 -6.25 1.37 -8.57
C LEU A 69 -6.65 2.80 -8.25
N ALA A 70 -7.86 3.21 -8.63
CA ALA A 70 -8.35 4.55 -8.33
C ALA A 70 -8.51 4.76 -6.82
N PHE A 71 -9.02 3.76 -6.13
CA PHE A 71 -9.19 3.81 -4.69
C PHE A 71 -7.83 3.90 -3.99
N LEU A 72 -6.89 3.05 -4.38
CA LEU A 72 -5.53 3.07 -3.82
C LEU A 72 -4.88 4.43 -4.06
N GLU A 73 -4.98 4.95 -5.28
CA GLU A 73 -4.41 6.25 -5.60
C GLU A 73 -4.97 7.35 -4.72
N SER A 74 -6.28 7.34 -4.48
CA SER A 74 -6.92 8.32 -3.61
C SER A 74 -6.39 8.23 -2.17
N ARG A 75 -6.14 7.02 -1.69
CA ARG A 75 -5.60 6.82 -0.35
C ARG A 75 -4.14 7.27 -0.25
N LEU A 76 -3.37 7.04 -1.31
CA LEU A 76 -1.98 7.49 -1.37
C LEU A 76 -1.88 9.00 -1.47
N PHE A 77 -2.82 9.63 -2.17
CA PHE A 77 -2.85 11.09 -2.33
C PHE A 77 -3.03 11.80 -0.98
N ALA A 78 -3.67 11.16 -0.02
CA ALA A 78 -3.86 11.72 1.32
C ALA A 78 -2.56 11.76 2.14
N ASP A 79 -1.51 11.09 1.67
CA ASP A 79 -0.20 11.07 2.33
C ASP A 79 0.49 12.42 2.14
N PRO A 80 0.96 13.08 3.22
CA PRO A 80 1.69 14.33 3.09
C PRO A 80 3.04 14.16 2.37
N VAL A 81 3.60 12.96 2.36
CA VAL A 81 4.82 12.66 1.61
C VAL A 81 4.42 12.27 0.19
N LYS A 82 5.13 12.81 -0.79
CA LYS A 82 4.83 12.55 -2.20
C LYS A 82 4.90 11.06 -2.50
N THR A 83 3.76 10.50 -2.86
CA THR A 83 3.60 9.08 -3.15
C THR A 83 2.83 8.95 -4.46
N ARG A 84 3.33 8.15 -5.38
CA ARG A 84 2.73 8.01 -6.70
C ARG A 84 2.43 6.57 -7.01
N LEU A 85 1.23 6.33 -7.51
CA LEU A 85 0.87 5.07 -8.14
C LEU A 85 1.43 5.10 -9.55
N ILE A 86 2.32 4.19 -9.88
CA ILE A 86 2.94 4.14 -11.21
C ILE A 86 2.04 3.38 -12.16
N ASP A 87 1.87 2.08 -11.95
CA ASP A 87 0.99 1.24 -12.75
C ASP A 87 1.04 -0.19 -12.24
N MET A 88 0.28 -1.07 -12.90
CA MET A 88 0.37 -2.49 -12.69
C MET A 88 1.46 -3.06 -13.60
N THR A 89 2.36 -3.85 -13.04
CA THR A 89 3.45 -4.46 -13.81
C THR A 89 2.93 -5.64 -14.63
N LYS A 90 3.80 -6.17 -15.50
CA LYS A 90 3.48 -7.37 -16.29
C LYS A 90 3.20 -8.59 -15.43
N LEU A 91 3.72 -8.60 -14.20
CA LEU A 91 3.46 -9.68 -13.24
C LEU A 91 2.21 -9.42 -12.40
N GLU A 92 1.43 -8.40 -12.78
CA GLU A 92 0.20 -8.00 -12.09
C GLU A 92 0.45 -7.50 -10.68
N LEU A 93 1.63 -6.93 -10.43
CA LEU A 93 1.94 -6.27 -9.18
C LEU A 93 1.70 -4.77 -9.34
N VAL A 94 1.09 -4.16 -8.34
CA VAL A 94 0.86 -2.71 -8.36
C VAL A 94 2.11 -2.02 -7.86
N GLU A 95 2.66 -1.15 -8.68
CA GLU A 95 3.90 -0.44 -8.38
C GLU A 95 3.64 0.97 -7.86
N ILE A 96 4.24 1.29 -6.73
CA ILE A 96 4.14 2.59 -6.07
C ILE A 96 5.55 3.09 -5.82
N THR A 97 5.74 4.40 -5.95
CA THR A 97 6.99 5.03 -5.51
C THR A 97 6.66 6.07 -4.45
N ARG A 98 7.47 6.13 -3.43
CA ARG A 98 7.31 7.12 -2.37
C ARG A 98 8.63 7.79 -2.09
N LYS A 99 8.59 9.11 -2.01
CA LYS A 99 9.79 9.91 -1.79
C LYS A 99 10.41 9.60 -0.44
N LYS A 100 11.73 9.48 -0.42
CA LYS A 100 12.46 9.31 0.82
C LYS A 100 12.54 10.64 1.56
N VAL A 101 12.10 10.64 2.81
CA VAL A 101 12.14 11.82 3.66
C VAL A 101 12.90 11.48 4.92
N HIS A 102 13.93 12.26 5.18
CA HIS A 102 14.69 12.14 6.43
C HIS A 102 14.01 13.02 7.47
N LYS A 103 13.43 12.39 8.47
CA LYS A 103 12.86 13.11 9.60
C LYS A 103 13.86 13.11 10.75
N THR A 104 13.86 14.17 11.52
CA THR A 104 14.62 14.16 12.78
C THR A 104 14.04 13.09 13.69
N LEU A 105 14.86 12.61 14.62
CA LEU A 105 14.39 11.60 15.58
C LEU A 105 13.15 12.09 16.33
N LYS A 106 13.13 13.35 16.72
CA LYS A 106 12.00 13.95 17.41
C LYS A 106 10.73 13.90 16.57
N GLU A 107 10.84 14.24 15.30
CA GLU A 107 9.69 14.22 14.39
C GLU A 107 9.17 12.80 14.17
N GLN A 108 10.09 11.83 14.08
CA GLN A 108 9.70 10.43 13.91
C GLN A 108 8.95 9.93 15.13
N ILE A 109 9.41 10.26 16.32
CA ILE A 109 8.75 9.86 17.57
C ILE A 109 7.36 10.50 17.66
N ALA A 110 7.26 11.78 17.38
CA ALA A 110 5.99 12.49 17.42
C ALA A 110 4.98 11.89 16.45
N ALA A 111 5.41 11.54 15.23
CA ALA A 111 4.56 10.93 14.23
C ALA A 111 4.05 9.55 14.68
N LEU A 112 4.92 8.74 15.27
CA LEU A 112 4.56 7.42 15.77
C LEU A 112 3.57 7.50 16.93
N GLU A 113 3.77 8.44 17.84
CA GLU A 113 2.86 8.66 18.96
C GLU A 113 1.48 9.08 18.48
N SER A 114 1.42 9.99 17.52
CA SER A 114 0.16 10.45 16.95
C SER A 114 -0.62 9.30 16.30
N GLU A 115 0.07 8.46 15.52
CA GLU A 115 -0.56 7.30 14.89
C GLU A 115 -1.05 6.29 15.94
N LYS A 116 -0.29 6.10 16.98
CA LYS A 116 -0.65 5.20 18.07
C LYS A 116 -1.91 5.67 18.79
N GLU A 117 -2.01 6.96 19.06
CA GLU A 117 -3.21 7.54 19.66
C GLU A 117 -4.43 7.37 18.78
N SER A 118 -4.27 7.60 17.48
CA SER A 118 -5.34 7.43 16.51
C SER A 118 -5.84 5.99 16.49
N LEU A 119 -4.95 5.02 16.58
CA LEU A 119 -5.32 3.60 16.63
C LEU A 119 -6.07 3.25 17.92
N SER A 120 -5.64 3.80 19.05
CA SER A 120 -6.31 3.57 20.33
C SER A 120 -7.74 4.08 20.33
N GLN A 121 -8.00 5.19 19.66
CA GLN A 121 -9.32 5.80 19.62
C GLN A 121 -10.31 5.06 18.75
N LYS A 122 -9.85 4.13 17.93
CA LYS A 122 -10.71 3.38 17.02
C LYS A 122 -11.28 2.11 17.63
N ASP A 123 -10.85 1.73 18.79
CA ASP A 123 -11.31 0.50 19.46
C ASP A 123 -12.66 0.71 20.13
#